data_04c10f6e5d6f6cbced224aa271115e6a
#
_entry.id   04c10f6e5d6f6cbced224aa271115e6a
#
_cell.length_a   1.000
_cell.length_b   1.000
_cell.length_c   1.000
_cell.angle_alpha   90.00
_cell.angle_beta   90.00
_cell.angle_gamma   90.00
#
_symmetry.space_group_name_H-M   'P 1'
#
loop_
_entity.id
_entity.type
_entity.pdbx_description
1 polymer ?
#
loop_
_entity_poly.entity_id
_entity_poly.type
_entity_poly.pdbx_seq_one_letter_code
_entity_poly.pdbx_strand_id
1 'polypeptide(L)'
;MTLVAFLYYQNEKTLYFDLTKANMQNVTSKLSSKIISSHMTNTTLDTSKLLETKEYKISFYNENKEKIFGNLDDDIDFSKDLIQHEEHFVLVDKSTLGHLGISYIAIEENLYSEKINKLTINIIFIFIFIYSVISLIGFYLAKLFLKPIKDERERLNTFIKDTTHELNTPISAILMSTESTNLTPKQIERVKLSAKRVSEIYKDLTYVFLENHLHEKIVNELSLNTIINEQLKYFEALASKKRITITTNLEEFEYKINEDDFIRVFNNLVSNAIKYNKMGGEIDISLKNKILTIKDTGIGIQEEKVKNIFDRYYRATSEQGGFGIGLNIVSKICKDYNIKIVVDSELNESTTFKLIF
;
A
#
# COMPACT_ATOMS: atom_id res chain seq x y z
N MET A 1 -19.10 13.13 6.49
CA MET A 1 -18.92 12.80 7.92
C MET A 1 -19.48 13.88 8.83
N THR A 2 -19.05 15.14 8.77
CA THR A 2 -19.55 16.25 9.61
C THR A 2 -21.06 16.44 9.52
N LEU A 3 -21.66 16.36 8.33
CA LEU A 3 -23.10 16.45 8.14
C LEU A 3 -23.87 15.34 8.87
N VAL A 4 -23.35 14.11 8.81
CA VAL A 4 -23.95 12.94 9.48
C VAL A 4 -23.89 13.11 11.00
N ALA A 5 -22.76 13.60 11.53
CA ALA A 5 -22.61 13.89 12.95
C ALA A 5 -23.61 14.95 13.40
N PHE A 6 -23.73 16.02 12.62
CA PHE A 6 -24.66 17.11 12.91
C PHE A 6 -26.10 16.63 12.91
N LEU A 7 -26.50 15.87 11.89
CA LEU A 7 -27.85 15.30 11.81
C LEU A 7 -28.14 14.32 12.97
N TYR A 8 -27.17 13.48 13.31
CA TYR A 8 -27.29 12.56 14.43
C TYR A 8 -27.43 13.32 15.75
N TYR A 9 -26.59 14.34 15.98
CA TYR A 9 -26.69 15.20 17.17
C TYR A 9 -28.05 15.89 17.27
N GLN A 10 -28.56 16.47 16.17
CA GLN A 10 -29.87 17.14 16.16
C GLN A 10 -31.01 16.16 16.45
N ASN A 11 -30.96 14.98 15.87
CA ASN A 11 -31.96 13.93 16.08
C ASN A 11 -31.98 13.48 17.55
N GLU A 12 -30.81 13.19 18.13
CA GLU A 12 -30.69 12.78 19.53
C GLU A 12 -31.12 13.91 20.50
N LYS A 13 -30.72 15.15 20.21
CA LYS A 13 -31.14 16.30 20.99
C LYS A 13 -32.66 16.45 21.01
N THR A 14 -33.33 16.33 19.88
CA THR A 14 -34.79 16.41 19.78
C THR A 14 -35.45 15.25 20.54
N LEU A 15 -34.92 14.03 20.37
CA LEU A 15 -35.42 12.84 21.07
C LEU A 15 -35.31 13.00 22.59
N TYR A 16 -34.18 13.47 23.09
CA TYR A 16 -34.01 13.74 24.52
C TYR A 16 -34.96 14.82 25.04
N PHE A 17 -35.18 15.87 24.26
CA PHE A 17 -36.13 16.91 24.58
C PHE A 17 -37.54 16.36 24.69
N ASP A 18 -38.01 15.62 23.68
CA ASP A 18 -39.36 15.06 23.67
C ASP A 18 -39.59 14.04 24.80
N LEU A 19 -38.55 13.22 25.08
CA LEU A 19 -38.57 12.26 26.18
C LEU A 19 -38.65 12.98 27.55
N THR A 20 -37.84 14.01 27.74
CA THR A 20 -37.85 14.81 28.98
C THR A 20 -39.20 15.46 29.21
N LYS A 21 -39.73 16.09 28.16
CA LYS A 21 -41.08 16.71 28.22
C LYS A 21 -42.17 15.68 28.56
N ALA A 22 -42.18 14.52 27.91
CA ALA A 22 -43.14 13.45 28.19
C ALA A 22 -43.04 12.93 29.64
N ASN A 23 -41.81 12.79 30.17
CA ASN A 23 -41.56 12.35 31.54
C ASN A 23 -42.07 13.39 32.56
N MET A 24 -41.79 14.68 32.32
CA MET A 24 -42.30 15.77 33.18
C MET A 24 -43.83 15.80 33.19
N GLN A 25 -44.45 15.67 32.00
CA GLN A 25 -45.92 15.59 31.90
C GLN A 25 -46.51 14.38 32.63
N ASN A 26 -45.84 13.24 32.58
CA ASN A 26 -46.28 12.04 33.31
C ASN A 26 -46.18 12.24 34.83
N VAL A 27 -45.10 12.90 35.30
CA VAL A 27 -44.92 13.22 36.73
C VAL A 27 -45.97 14.20 37.19
N THR A 28 -46.21 15.31 36.46
CA THR A 28 -47.26 16.30 36.83
C THR A 28 -48.64 15.70 36.82
N SER A 29 -48.99 14.88 35.83
CA SER A 29 -50.28 14.17 35.75
C SER A 29 -50.50 13.25 36.96
N LYS A 30 -49.47 12.49 37.38
CA LYS A 30 -49.53 11.67 38.59
C LYS A 30 -49.74 12.49 39.85
N LEU A 31 -49.05 13.62 39.96
CA LEU A 31 -49.17 14.53 41.08
C LEU A 31 -50.56 15.16 41.13
N SER A 32 -51.06 15.69 40.00
CA SER A 32 -52.41 16.24 39.89
C SER A 32 -53.48 15.23 40.26
N SER A 33 -53.41 14.01 39.72
CA SER A 33 -54.33 12.91 40.04
C SER A 33 -54.35 12.60 41.53
N LYS A 34 -53.17 12.60 42.18
CA LYS A 34 -53.04 12.35 43.61
C LYS A 34 -53.62 13.48 44.47
N ILE A 35 -53.43 14.73 44.06
CA ILE A 35 -54.04 15.92 44.72
C ILE A 35 -55.54 15.87 44.60
N ILE A 36 -56.08 15.66 43.40
CA ILE A 36 -57.52 15.58 43.15
C ILE A 36 -58.15 14.44 43.96
N SER A 37 -57.54 13.24 43.91
CA SER A 37 -58.02 12.08 44.68
C SER A 37 -58.03 12.33 46.18
N SER A 38 -56.97 12.94 46.75
CA SER A 38 -56.87 13.27 48.17
C SER A 38 -57.98 14.29 48.61
N HIS A 39 -58.29 15.28 47.77
CA HIS A 39 -59.36 16.19 47.98
C HIS A 39 -60.75 15.52 48.00
N MET A 40 -60.97 14.62 46.99
CA MET A 40 -62.25 13.92 46.86
C MET A 40 -62.50 12.89 47.95
N THR A 41 -61.45 12.28 48.50
CA THR A 41 -61.56 11.28 49.57
C THR A 41 -61.37 11.88 50.96
N ASN A 42 -61.22 13.20 51.09
CA ASN A 42 -61.00 13.92 52.32
C ASN A 42 -59.84 13.39 53.17
N THR A 43 -58.77 12.90 52.49
CA THR A 43 -57.56 12.38 53.10
C THR A 43 -56.48 13.46 53.17
N THR A 44 -55.60 13.41 54.18
CA THR A 44 -54.50 14.37 54.35
C THR A 44 -53.43 14.10 53.26
N LEU A 45 -53.05 15.15 52.52
CA LEU A 45 -52.00 15.09 51.53
C LEU A 45 -50.61 15.10 52.23
N ASP A 46 -49.81 14.05 52.04
CA ASP A 46 -48.45 14.02 52.56
C ASP A 46 -47.52 14.76 51.54
N THR A 47 -47.28 16.05 51.85
CA THR A 47 -46.48 16.95 50.98
C THR A 47 -45.03 16.53 50.88
N SER A 48 -44.46 15.83 51.87
CA SER A 48 -43.05 15.35 51.78
C SER A 48 -42.89 14.30 50.74
N LYS A 49 -43.84 13.38 50.56
CA LYS A 49 -43.82 12.33 49.51
C LYS A 49 -44.08 12.87 48.10
N LEU A 50 -44.58 14.08 47.95
CA LEU A 50 -44.76 14.73 46.65
C LEU A 50 -43.45 15.34 46.12
N LEU A 51 -42.51 15.67 47.03
CA LEU A 51 -41.21 16.28 46.70
C LEU A 51 -40.06 15.28 46.64
N GLU A 52 -40.28 13.99 46.95
CA GLU A 52 -39.26 12.95 46.96
C GLU A 52 -38.87 12.48 45.52
N THR A 53 -38.45 13.42 44.67
CA THR A 53 -37.87 13.07 43.39
C THR A 53 -36.45 13.62 43.28
N LYS A 54 -35.46 12.76 43.03
CA LYS A 54 -34.06 13.21 42.86
C LYS A 54 -33.82 13.90 41.52
N GLU A 55 -34.72 13.69 40.56
CA GLU A 55 -34.52 14.11 39.15
C GLU A 55 -35.21 15.45 38.86
N TYR A 56 -36.19 15.86 39.70
CA TYR A 56 -36.99 17.03 39.45
C TYR A 56 -37.09 17.88 40.71
N LYS A 57 -37.05 19.22 40.54
CA LYS A 57 -37.54 20.17 41.55
C LYS A 57 -39.00 20.45 41.26
N ILE A 58 -39.82 20.45 42.27
CA ILE A 58 -41.29 20.60 42.15
C ILE A 58 -41.75 21.67 43.10
N SER A 59 -42.60 22.58 42.60
CA SER A 59 -43.29 23.58 43.45
C SER A 59 -44.75 23.72 43.07
N PHE A 60 -45.56 24.01 44.02
CA PHE A 60 -47.03 24.14 43.96
C PHE A 60 -47.45 25.56 44.24
N TYR A 61 -48.38 26.11 43.46
CA TYR A 61 -48.76 27.46 43.46
C TYR A 61 -50.31 27.58 43.53
N ASN A 62 -50.80 28.64 44.20
CA ASN A 62 -52.23 28.97 44.29
C ASN A 62 -52.72 29.73 43.05
N GLU A 63 -53.97 30.08 42.98
CA GLU A 63 -54.61 30.83 41.89
C GLU A 63 -53.97 32.24 41.71
N ASN A 64 -53.47 32.83 42.78
CA ASN A 64 -52.75 34.10 42.73
C ASN A 64 -51.30 34.00 42.33
N LYS A 65 -50.84 32.76 41.93
CA LYS A 65 -49.46 32.44 41.54
C LYS A 65 -48.45 32.55 42.70
N GLU A 66 -48.94 32.51 43.97
CA GLU A 66 -48.07 32.49 45.13
C GLU A 66 -47.65 31.03 45.41
N LYS A 67 -46.40 30.85 45.79
CA LYS A 67 -45.86 29.54 46.14
C LYS A 67 -46.41 29.02 47.44
N ILE A 68 -47.03 27.87 47.39
CA ILE A 68 -47.59 27.22 48.61
C ILE A 68 -46.48 26.39 49.27
N PHE A 69 -45.82 25.50 48.51
CA PHE A 69 -44.69 24.73 48.97
C PHE A 69 -43.91 24.20 47.78
N GLY A 70 -42.70 23.72 48.00
CA GLY A 70 -41.83 23.14 46.98
C GLY A 70 -40.42 23.66 47.06
N ASN A 71 -39.56 23.14 46.15
CA ASN A 71 -38.12 23.37 46.15
C ASN A 71 -37.60 24.07 44.88
N LEU A 72 -38.49 24.65 44.06
CA LEU A 72 -38.13 25.39 42.86
C LEU A 72 -38.04 26.87 43.22
N ASP A 73 -36.93 27.52 42.88
CA ASP A 73 -36.63 28.89 43.31
C ASP A 73 -36.74 29.93 42.18
N ASP A 74 -36.99 29.49 40.94
CA ASP A 74 -37.04 30.37 39.80
C ASP A 74 -38.34 31.18 39.68
N ASP A 75 -38.24 32.34 39.04
CA ASP A 75 -39.39 33.16 38.67
C ASP A 75 -40.11 32.53 37.47
N ILE A 76 -41.33 32.06 37.66
CA ILE A 76 -42.06 31.24 36.72
C ILE A 76 -43.03 32.08 35.87
N ASP A 77 -42.89 31.97 34.55
CA ASP A 77 -43.88 32.53 33.63
C ASP A 77 -45.08 31.57 33.43
N PHE A 78 -46.12 31.77 34.24
CA PHE A 78 -47.34 30.93 34.19
C PHE A 78 -48.20 31.09 32.91
N SER A 79 -47.77 31.97 31.97
CA SER A 79 -48.44 32.10 30.65
C SER A 79 -48.08 30.98 29.70
N LYS A 80 -46.95 30.31 29.92
CA LYS A 80 -46.40 29.23 29.09
C LYS A 80 -46.52 27.90 29.81
N ASP A 81 -46.86 26.86 29.08
CA ASP A 81 -46.92 25.50 29.62
C ASP A 81 -45.54 24.87 29.72
N LEU A 82 -44.54 25.29 28.86
CA LEU A 82 -43.16 24.86 28.91
C LEU A 82 -42.25 26.09 28.76
N ILE A 83 -41.35 26.27 29.69
CA ILE A 83 -40.34 27.32 29.71
C ILE A 83 -38.99 26.65 29.49
N GLN A 84 -38.27 27.07 28.46
CA GLN A 84 -36.92 26.60 28.20
C GLN A 84 -35.93 27.68 28.62
N HIS A 85 -35.09 27.36 29.60
CA HIS A 85 -33.87 28.08 29.94
C HIS A 85 -32.66 27.45 29.25
N GLU A 86 -31.49 28.08 29.36
CA GLU A 86 -30.28 27.57 28.71
C GLU A 86 -29.87 26.18 29.24
N GLU A 87 -30.07 25.92 30.53
CA GLU A 87 -29.59 24.71 31.19
C GLU A 87 -30.70 23.75 31.68
N HIS A 88 -31.94 24.21 31.77
CA HIS A 88 -33.05 23.44 32.33
C HIS A 88 -34.39 23.75 31.69
N PHE A 89 -35.36 22.89 31.94
CA PHE A 89 -36.74 23.07 31.51
C PHE A 89 -37.67 23.20 32.72
N VAL A 90 -38.62 24.09 32.64
CA VAL A 90 -39.71 24.21 33.60
C VAL A 90 -41.03 23.94 32.88
N LEU A 91 -41.76 22.94 33.34
CA LEU A 91 -43.11 22.63 32.85
C LEU A 91 -44.11 23.14 33.90
N VAL A 92 -45.12 23.89 33.45
CA VAL A 92 -46.23 24.37 34.26
C VAL A 92 -47.49 23.63 33.91
N ASP A 93 -48.04 22.89 34.86
CA ASP A 93 -49.29 22.12 34.71
C ASP A 93 -50.42 22.80 35.46
N LYS A 94 -51.61 22.88 34.83
CA LYS A 94 -52.81 23.54 35.34
C LYS A 94 -53.94 22.54 35.61
N SER A 95 -53.66 21.24 35.58
CA SER A 95 -54.69 20.20 35.66
C SER A 95 -55.27 19.96 37.04
N THR A 96 -54.73 20.58 38.08
CA THR A 96 -55.21 20.51 39.48
C THR A 96 -56.50 21.28 39.71
N LEU A 97 -56.89 22.23 38.84
CA LEU A 97 -58.13 22.98 38.85
C LEU A 97 -58.45 23.59 40.24
N GLY A 98 -57.47 24.01 41.06
CA GLY A 98 -57.64 24.60 42.37
C GLY A 98 -57.95 23.61 43.48
N HIS A 99 -57.91 22.27 43.24
CA HIS A 99 -58.07 21.27 44.28
C HIS A 99 -57.07 21.48 45.44
N LEU A 100 -57.49 21.45 46.68
CA LEU A 100 -56.70 21.73 47.91
C LEU A 100 -55.98 23.10 47.87
N GLY A 101 -56.49 24.07 47.09
CA GLY A 101 -55.88 25.40 46.92
C GLY A 101 -54.71 25.44 45.95
N ILE A 102 -54.41 24.32 45.27
CA ILE A 102 -53.30 24.20 44.28
C ILE A 102 -53.86 24.39 42.88
N SER A 103 -53.44 25.47 42.22
CA SER A 103 -53.86 25.77 40.83
C SER A 103 -52.80 25.48 39.83
N TYR A 104 -51.50 25.50 40.21
CA TYR A 104 -50.37 25.20 39.26
C TYR A 104 -49.39 24.30 39.97
N ILE A 105 -48.84 23.37 39.16
CA ILE A 105 -47.67 22.55 39.51
C ILE A 105 -46.56 22.94 38.55
N ALA A 106 -45.44 23.42 39.04
CA ALA A 106 -44.25 23.67 38.28
C ALA A 106 -43.21 22.60 38.58
N ILE A 107 -42.63 22.02 37.55
CA ILE A 107 -41.60 21.01 37.66
C ILE A 107 -40.39 21.42 36.80
N GLU A 108 -39.22 21.41 37.41
CA GLU A 108 -37.92 21.72 36.77
C GLU A 108 -37.09 20.47 36.66
N GLU A 109 -36.46 20.27 35.47
CA GLU A 109 -35.53 19.21 35.20
C GLU A 109 -34.14 19.79 34.93
N ASN A 110 -33.13 19.38 35.74
CA ASN A 110 -31.78 19.93 35.73
C ASN A 110 -30.77 19.02 35.06
N LEU A 111 -31.12 17.77 34.72
CA LEU A 111 -30.18 16.76 34.16
C LEU A 111 -30.07 16.82 32.64
N TYR A 112 -30.92 17.60 31.98
CA TYR A 112 -30.94 17.70 30.53
C TYR A 112 -29.60 18.19 29.97
N SER A 113 -29.06 19.26 30.51
CA SER A 113 -27.78 19.84 30.11
C SER A 113 -26.63 18.83 30.26
N GLU A 114 -26.58 18.12 31.38
CA GLU A 114 -25.57 17.09 31.63
C GLU A 114 -25.66 15.94 30.62
N LYS A 115 -26.87 15.49 30.27
CA LYS A 115 -27.12 14.44 29.29
C LYS A 115 -26.68 14.87 27.88
N ILE A 116 -27.01 16.10 27.48
CA ILE A 116 -26.60 16.66 26.18
C ILE A 116 -25.08 16.84 26.09
N ASN A 117 -24.45 17.32 27.17
CA ASN A 117 -22.99 17.43 27.22
C ASN A 117 -22.29 16.05 27.07
N LYS A 118 -22.79 15.04 27.80
CA LYS A 118 -22.31 13.66 27.66
C LYS A 118 -22.48 13.14 26.24
N LEU A 119 -23.66 13.38 25.63
CA LEU A 119 -23.90 12.99 24.24
C LEU A 119 -22.90 13.66 23.30
N THR A 120 -22.68 14.97 23.45
CA THR A 120 -21.73 15.74 22.64
C THR A 120 -20.33 15.19 22.74
N ILE A 121 -19.86 14.93 23.96
CA ILE A 121 -18.53 14.35 24.21
C ILE A 121 -18.39 12.97 23.57
N ASN A 122 -19.40 12.12 23.73
CA ASN A 122 -19.37 10.77 23.14
C ASN A 122 -19.32 10.83 21.61
N ILE A 123 -20.09 11.72 20.98
CA ILE A 123 -20.06 11.92 19.53
C ILE A 123 -18.67 12.36 19.09
N ILE A 124 -18.06 13.34 19.77
CA ILE A 124 -16.72 13.82 19.46
C ILE A 124 -15.70 12.66 19.54
N PHE A 125 -15.73 11.86 20.61
CA PHE A 125 -14.83 10.72 20.76
C PHE A 125 -14.99 9.68 19.65
N ILE A 126 -16.22 9.33 19.27
CA ILE A 126 -16.51 8.41 18.19
C ILE A 126 -15.93 8.93 16.87
N PHE A 127 -16.09 10.23 16.57
CA PHE A 127 -15.57 10.84 15.36
C PHE A 127 -14.04 10.88 15.33
N ILE A 128 -13.40 11.22 16.45
CA ILE A 128 -11.94 11.19 16.58
C ILE A 128 -11.43 9.77 16.35
N PHE A 129 -12.09 8.78 16.94
CA PHE A 129 -11.72 7.37 16.76
C PHE A 129 -11.84 6.92 15.30
N ILE A 130 -12.97 7.19 14.64
CA ILE A 130 -13.19 6.86 13.23
C ILE A 130 -12.16 7.56 12.34
N TYR A 131 -11.89 8.85 12.56
CA TYR A 131 -10.90 9.60 11.81
C TYR A 131 -9.48 9.02 12.00
N SER A 132 -9.12 8.63 13.21
CA SER A 132 -7.85 7.99 13.52
C SER A 132 -7.68 6.67 12.76
N VAL A 133 -8.73 5.84 12.74
CA VAL A 133 -8.72 4.55 12.01
C VAL A 133 -8.57 4.78 10.50
N ILE A 134 -9.34 5.71 9.92
CA ILE A 134 -9.25 6.04 8.49
C ILE A 134 -7.86 6.58 8.14
N SER A 135 -7.29 7.44 8.98
CA SER A 135 -5.95 8.00 8.77
C SER A 135 -4.88 6.91 8.82
N LEU A 136 -4.98 5.97 9.74
CA LEU A 136 -4.05 4.84 9.88
C LEU A 136 -4.13 3.91 8.67
N ILE A 137 -5.34 3.57 8.22
CA ILE A 137 -5.55 2.78 7.01
C ILE A 137 -4.98 3.49 5.78
N GLY A 138 -5.28 4.79 5.62
CA GLY A 138 -4.76 5.61 4.52
C GLY A 138 -3.23 5.67 4.49
N PHE A 139 -2.60 5.84 5.66
CA PHE A 139 -1.15 5.81 5.79
C PHE A 139 -0.54 4.46 5.38
N TYR A 140 -1.18 3.37 5.82
CA TYR A 140 -0.71 2.03 5.49
C TYR A 140 -0.84 1.71 4.00
N LEU A 141 -1.98 2.08 3.40
CA LEU A 141 -2.22 1.95 1.97
C LEU A 141 -1.24 2.81 1.15
N ALA A 142 -1.03 4.06 1.55
CA ALA A 142 -0.06 4.93 0.90
C ALA A 142 1.35 4.32 0.92
N LYS A 143 1.79 3.78 2.05
CA LYS A 143 3.09 3.09 2.16
C LYS A 143 3.15 1.85 1.27
N LEU A 144 2.08 1.06 1.22
CA LEU A 144 2.01 -0.16 0.41
C LEU A 144 2.10 0.14 -1.10
N PHE A 145 1.42 1.19 -1.57
CA PHE A 145 1.37 1.53 -3.00
C PHE A 145 2.52 2.43 -3.45
N LEU A 146 2.96 3.36 -2.62
CA LEU A 146 4.00 4.31 -3.03
C LEU A 146 5.42 3.71 -2.95
N LYS A 147 5.67 2.77 -2.03
CA LYS A 147 6.98 2.15 -1.90
C LYS A 147 7.43 1.42 -3.17
N PRO A 148 6.64 0.50 -3.77
CA PRO A 148 7.04 -0.17 -5.02
C PRO A 148 7.30 0.80 -6.16
N ILE A 149 6.49 1.86 -6.29
CA ILE A 149 6.67 2.89 -7.34
C ILE A 149 7.99 3.64 -7.13
N LYS A 150 8.32 3.98 -5.90
CA LYS A 150 9.59 4.63 -5.57
C LYS A 150 10.78 3.72 -5.88
N ASP A 151 10.71 2.46 -5.45
CA ASP A 151 11.76 1.47 -5.67
C ASP A 151 11.98 1.22 -7.18
N GLU A 152 10.91 1.13 -7.98
CA GLU A 152 11.00 1.00 -9.43
C GLU A 152 11.60 2.24 -10.09
N ARG A 153 11.22 3.43 -9.64
CA ARG A 153 11.81 4.69 -10.12
C ARG A 153 13.32 4.78 -9.81
N GLU A 154 13.74 4.37 -8.62
CA GLU A 154 15.15 4.35 -8.24
C GLU A 154 15.93 3.34 -9.10
N ARG A 155 15.38 2.15 -9.34
CA ARG A 155 15.97 1.15 -10.27
C ARG A 155 16.10 1.70 -11.67
N LEU A 156 15.06 2.36 -12.19
CA LEU A 156 15.09 2.98 -13.52
C LEU A 156 16.13 4.11 -13.62
N ASN A 157 16.25 4.96 -12.61
CA ASN A 157 17.25 6.03 -12.58
C ASN A 157 18.68 5.45 -12.58
N THR A 158 18.93 4.40 -11.79
CA THR A 158 20.21 3.71 -11.77
C THR A 158 20.53 3.09 -13.14
N PHE A 159 19.53 2.44 -13.75
CA PHE A 159 19.66 1.88 -15.09
C PHE A 159 20.02 2.95 -16.16
N ILE A 160 19.33 4.09 -16.15
CA ILE A 160 19.62 5.20 -17.09
C ILE A 160 21.06 5.69 -16.90
N LYS A 161 21.50 5.86 -15.66
CA LYS A 161 22.85 6.29 -15.32
C LYS A 161 23.89 5.29 -15.82
N ASP A 162 23.70 4.00 -15.54
CA ASP A 162 24.62 2.95 -15.94
C ASP A 162 24.66 2.80 -17.46
N THR A 163 23.50 2.88 -18.13
CA THR A 163 23.40 2.86 -19.61
C THR A 163 24.16 4.02 -20.24
N THR A 164 24.01 5.22 -19.67
CA THR A 164 24.73 6.40 -20.17
C THR A 164 26.23 6.23 -20.03
N HIS A 165 26.71 5.70 -18.92
CA HIS A 165 28.13 5.44 -18.71
C HIS A 165 28.69 4.36 -19.64
N GLU A 166 27.97 3.25 -19.85
CA GLU A 166 28.40 2.17 -20.74
C GLU A 166 28.33 2.53 -22.21
N LEU A 167 27.45 3.45 -22.60
CA LEU A 167 27.42 4.00 -23.96
C LEU A 167 28.54 5.02 -24.19
N ASN A 168 28.83 5.88 -23.22
CA ASN A 168 29.85 6.90 -23.36
C ASN A 168 31.24 6.32 -23.56
N THR A 169 31.57 5.18 -22.95
CA THR A 169 32.89 4.53 -23.07
C THR A 169 33.20 4.13 -24.53
N PRO A 170 32.39 3.32 -25.23
CA PRO A 170 32.68 2.95 -26.63
C PRO A 170 32.54 4.15 -27.58
N ILE A 171 31.60 5.10 -27.32
CA ILE A 171 31.47 6.29 -28.14
C ILE A 171 32.72 7.15 -28.04
N SER A 172 33.26 7.41 -26.83
CA SER A 172 34.51 8.13 -26.65
C SER A 172 35.70 7.41 -27.30
N ALA A 173 35.74 6.06 -27.23
CA ALA A 173 36.76 5.27 -27.90
C ALA A 173 36.71 5.39 -29.44
N ILE A 174 35.51 5.48 -30.03
CA ILE A 174 35.33 5.76 -31.46
C ILE A 174 35.83 7.18 -31.77
N LEU A 175 35.36 8.19 -31.05
CA LEU A 175 35.72 9.58 -31.30
C LEU A 175 37.24 9.78 -31.22
N MET A 176 37.88 9.36 -30.12
CA MET A 176 39.34 9.45 -29.95
C MET A 176 40.13 8.68 -31.02
N SER A 177 39.61 7.56 -31.51
CA SER A 177 40.29 6.77 -32.56
C SER A 177 40.16 7.41 -33.93
N THR A 178 39.15 8.27 -34.15
CA THR A 178 38.89 8.92 -35.46
C THR A 178 39.41 10.35 -35.54
N GLU A 179 40.05 10.89 -34.51
CA GLU A 179 40.65 12.25 -34.52
C GLU A 179 41.82 12.36 -35.52
N SER A 180 42.49 11.27 -35.90
CA SER A 180 43.58 11.26 -36.85
C SER A 180 43.08 11.15 -38.28
N THR A 181 43.67 11.89 -39.22
CA THR A 181 43.37 11.82 -40.68
C THR A 181 43.72 10.48 -41.29
N ASN A 182 44.75 9.78 -40.77
CA ASN A 182 45.16 8.43 -41.20
C ASN A 182 45.00 7.44 -40.07
N LEU A 183 44.02 6.55 -40.16
CA LEU A 183 43.76 5.52 -39.17
C LEU A 183 44.71 4.37 -39.27
N THR A 184 45.35 4.01 -38.21
CA THR A 184 46.15 2.78 -38.10
C THR A 184 45.23 1.52 -38.07
N PRO A 185 45.72 0.34 -38.47
CA PRO A 185 44.94 -0.91 -38.40
C PRO A 185 44.38 -1.15 -36.97
N LYS A 186 45.15 -0.82 -35.92
CA LYS A 186 44.75 -0.95 -34.52
C LYS A 186 43.62 0.00 -34.14
N GLN A 187 43.60 1.23 -34.67
CA GLN A 187 42.50 2.21 -34.46
C GLN A 187 41.24 1.73 -35.18
N ILE A 188 41.34 1.21 -36.42
CA ILE A 188 40.19 0.66 -37.14
C ILE A 188 39.58 -0.52 -36.37
N GLU A 189 40.37 -1.41 -35.85
CA GLU A 189 39.89 -2.54 -35.02
C GLU A 189 39.19 -2.04 -33.79
N ARG A 190 39.76 -1.04 -33.09
CA ARG A 190 39.14 -0.42 -31.89
C ARG A 190 37.80 0.20 -32.21
N VAL A 191 37.67 0.91 -33.34
CA VAL A 191 36.38 1.51 -33.78
C VAL A 191 35.36 0.40 -34.07
N LYS A 192 35.75 -0.68 -34.79
CA LYS A 192 34.84 -1.82 -35.05
C LYS A 192 34.33 -2.49 -33.79
N LEU A 193 35.21 -2.74 -32.82
CA LEU A 193 34.84 -3.35 -31.54
C LEU A 193 33.92 -2.43 -30.72
N SER A 194 34.19 -1.12 -30.70
CA SER A 194 33.36 -0.15 -30.00
C SER A 194 31.99 0.01 -30.67
N ALA A 195 31.92 0.07 -32.00
CA ALA A 195 30.65 0.13 -32.72
C ALA A 195 29.80 -1.13 -32.50
N LYS A 196 30.46 -2.34 -32.50
CA LYS A 196 29.77 -3.58 -32.15
C LYS A 196 29.18 -3.52 -30.73
N ARG A 197 29.93 -3.01 -29.78
CA ARG A 197 29.46 -2.86 -28.40
C ARG A 197 28.24 -1.93 -28.28
N VAL A 198 28.24 -0.79 -28.97
CA VAL A 198 27.10 0.11 -29.04
C VAL A 198 25.86 -0.60 -29.63
N SER A 199 26.08 -1.40 -30.71
CA SER A 199 25.00 -2.16 -31.33
C SER A 199 24.40 -3.21 -30.37
N GLU A 200 25.24 -3.91 -29.60
CA GLU A 200 24.79 -4.88 -28.60
C GLU A 200 23.94 -4.20 -27.51
N ILE A 201 24.42 -3.06 -26.97
CA ILE A 201 23.68 -2.27 -26.00
C ILE A 201 22.32 -1.82 -26.57
N TYR A 202 22.31 -1.31 -27.81
CA TYR A 202 21.08 -0.91 -28.47
C TYR A 202 20.09 -2.06 -28.63
N LYS A 203 20.56 -3.25 -29.06
CA LYS A 203 19.71 -4.44 -29.16
C LYS A 203 19.11 -4.86 -27.83
N ASP A 204 19.88 -4.79 -26.75
CA ASP A 204 19.41 -5.13 -25.42
C ASP A 204 18.34 -4.13 -24.93
N LEU A 205 18.57 -2.83 -25.17
CA LEU A 205 17.60 -1.77 -24.85
C LEU A 205 16.30 -1.96 -25.65
N THR A 206 16.43 -2.19 -26.97
CA THR A 206 15.28 -2.38 -27.85
C THR A 206 14.46 -3.59 -27.41
N TYR A 207 15.11 -4.70 -27.07
CA TYR A 207 14.43 -5.90 -26.59
C TYR A 207 13.63 -5.62 -25.28
N VAL A 208 14.21 -4.88 -24.37
CA VAL A 208 13.58 -4.57 -23.08
C VAL A 208 12.39 -3.62 -23.21
N PHE A 209 12.47 -2.63 -24.13
CA PHE A 209 11.49 -1.56 -24.23
C PHE A 209 10.48 -1.70 -25.37
N LEU A 210 10.83 -2.33 -26.48
CA LEU A 210 10.00 -2.33 -27.69
C LEU A 210 9.41 -3.70 -28.05
N GLU A 211 10.03 -4.80 -27.67
CA GLU A 211 9.64 -6.14 -28.17
C GLU A 211 8.41 -6.75 -27.47
N ASN A 212 7.67 -6.01 -26.70
CA ASN A 212 6.43 -6.57 -26.15
C ASN A 212 5.30 -6.74 -27.20
N HIS A 213 5.42 -6.26 -28.45
CA HIS A 213 4.23 -6.14 -29.30
C HIS A 213 4.38 -6.31 -30.83
N LEU A 214 5.52 -6.59 -31.45
CA LEU A 214 5.60 -6.28 -32.88
C LEU A 214 6.06 -7.33 -33.89
N HIS A 215 6.47 -8.53 -33.53
CA HIS A 215 6.76 -9.51 -34.58
C HIS A 215 6.33 -10.95 -34.21
N GLU A 216 5.62 -11.60 -35.12
CA GLU A 216 5.48 -13.07 -35.15
C GLU A 216 6.89 -13.69 -35.22
N LYS A 217 7.35 -14.22 -34.07
CA LYS A 217 8.67 -14.88 -34.05
C LYS A 217 8.61 -16.17 -34.86
N ILE A 218 9.46 -16.28 -35.87
CA ILE A 218 9.61 -17.54 -36.62
C ILE A 218 10.26 -18.54 -35.67
N VAL A 219 9.54 -19.57 -35.32
CA VAL A 219 9.99 -20.64 -34.41
C VAL A 219 10.26 -21.87 -35.25
N ASN A 220 11.50 -22.34 -35.23
CA ASN A 220 11.95 -23.51 -35.97
C ASN A 220 12.50 -24.58 -35.01
N GLU A 221 12.56 -25.80 -35.46
CA GLU A 221 13.31 -26.86 -34.81
C GLU A 221 14.80 -26.67 -35.13
N LEU A 222 15.60 -26.39 -34.10
CA LEU A 222 16.97 -25.95 -34.20
C LEU A 222 17.93 -26.91 -33.47
N SER A 223 19.05 -27.25 -34.09
CA SER A 223 20.13 -27.99 -33.45
C SER A 223 20.91 -27.07 -32.49
N LEU A 224 20.64 -27.19 -31.18
CA LEU A 224 21.22 -26.30 -30.18
C LEU A 224 22.74 -26.49 -30.05
N ASN A 225 23.25 -27.71 -30.14
CA ASN A 225 24.70 -27.99 -30.11
C ASN A 225 25.44 -27.27 -31.25
N THR A 226 24.86 -27.17 -32.44
CA THR A 226 25.46 -26.45 -33.59
C THR A 226 25.55 -24.96 -33.28
N ILE A 227 24.45 -24.34 -32.82
CA ILE A 227 24.40 -22.92 -32.49
C ILE A 227 25.39 -22.61 -31.35
N ILE A 228 25.45 -23.45 -30.31
CA ILE A 228 26.39 -23.29 -29.19
C ILE A 228 27.83 -23.27 -29.71
N ASN A 229 28.23 -24.22 -30.56
CA ASN A 229 29.57 -24.27 -31.12
C ASN A 229 29.91 -23.03 -31.95
N GLU A 230 28.96 -22.49 -32.69
CA GLU A 230 29.16 -21.27 -33.47
C GLU A 230 29.35 -20.04 -32.58
N GLN A 231 28.53 -19.90 -31.56
CA GLN A 231 28.63 -18.77 -30.63
C GLN A 231 29.91 -18.83 -29.77
N LEU A 232 30.39 -20.00 -29.40
CA LEU A 232 31.60 -20.18 -28.60
C LEU A 232 32.85 -19.61 -29.27
N LYS A 233 32.97 -19.71 -30.62
CA LYS A 233 34.09 -19.10 -31.38
C LYS A 233 34.26 -17.61 -31.09
N TYR A 234 33.15 -16.91 -30.82
CA TYR A 234 33.18 -15.49 -30.44
C TYR A 234 33.69 -15.30 -29.02
N PHE A 235 33.30 -16.18 -28.10
CA PHE A 235 33.67 -16.06 -26.68
C PHE A 235 35.08 -16.51 -26.35
N GLU A 236 35.71 -17.38 -27.17
CA GLU A 236 37.10 -17.81 -27.00
C GLU A 236 38.08 -16.62 -26.95
N ALA A 237 37.90 -15.63 -27.83
CA ALA A 237 38.71 -14.42 -27.85
C ALA A 237 38.52 -13.53 -26.58
N LEU A 238 37.34 -13.55 -25.98
CA LEU A 238 37.05 -12.81 -24.73
C LEU A 238 37.58 -13.56 -23.51
N ALA A 239 37.41 -14.87 -23.45
CA ALA A 239 37.88 -15.73 -22.38
C ALA A 239 39.44 -15.73 -22.31
N SER A 240 40.11 -15.75 -23.44
CA SER A 240 41.60 -15.74 -23.51
C SER A 240 42.20 -14.47 -22.89
N LYS A 241 41.54 -13.33 -22.98
CA LYS A 241 41.98 -12.07 -22.32
C LYS A 241 42.04 -12.18 -20.79
N LYS A 242 41.16 -13.01 -20.21
CA LYS A 242 41.12 -13.33 -18.77
C LYS A 242 41.82 -14.65 -18.44
N ARG A 243 42.44 -15.32 -19.42
CA ARG A 243 43.04 -16.66 -19.28
C ARG A 243 42.04 -17.70 -18.77
N ILE A 244 40.76 -17.56 -19.14
CA ILE A 244 39.71 -18.50 -18.76
C ILE A 244 39.73 -19.68 -19.76
N THR A 245 39.66 -20.89 -19.21
CA THR A 245 39.52 -22.12 -20.02
C THR A 245 38.03 -22.45 -20.16
N ILE A 246 37.60 -22.67 -21.42
CA ILE A 246 36.22 -23.13 -21.70
C ILE A 246 36.27 -24.59 -22.08
N THR A 247 35.54 -25.45 -21.37
CA THR A 247 35.37 -26.87 -21.71
C THR A 247 33.94 -27.12 -22.18
N THR A 248 33.78 -28.04 -23.14
CA THR A 248 32.46 -28.34 -23.71
C THR A 248 32.18 -29.83 -23.78
N ASN A 249 30.94 -30.23 -23.51
CA ASN A 249 30.44 -31.60 -23.70
C ASN A 249 29.00 -31.56 -24.20
N LEU A 250 28.82 -31.56 -25.52
CA LEU A 250 27.54 -31.27 -26.17
C LEU A 250 27.01 -32.51 -26.87
N GLU A 251 25.86 -33.03 -26.45
CA GLU A 251 25.07 -34.01 -27.15
C GLU A 251 24.24 -33.35 -28.25
N GLU A 252 23.90 -34.07 -29.31
CA GLU A 252 22.96 -33.59 -30.31
C GLU A 252 21.57 -33.42 -29.68
N PHE A 253 21.01 -32.23 -29.82
CA PHE A 253 19.69 -31.93 -29.27
C PHE A 253 19.01 -30.84 -30.09
N GLU A 254 17.81 -31.16 -30.56
CA GLU A 254 16.95 -30.25 -31.29
C GLU A 254 15.84 -29.71 -30.38
N TYR A 255 15.53 -28.42 -30.53
CA TYR A 255 14.47 -27.77 -29.75
C TYR A 255 13.76 -26.71 -30.61
N LYS A 256 12.46 -26.59 -30.38
CA LYS A 256 11.61 -25.66 -31.10
C LYS A 256 11.66 -24.27 -30.47
N ILE A 257 12.45 -23.38 -31.03
CA ILE A 257 12.73 -22.03 -30.51
C ILE A 257 13.07 -21.08 -31.66
N ASN A 258 12.94 -19.77 -31.45
CA ASN A 258 13.52 -18.79 -32.37
C ASN A 258 15.04 -18.71 -32.15
N GLU A 259 15.78 -18.67 -33.26
CA GLU A 259 17.24 -18.70 -33.22
C GLU A 259 17.86 -17.51 -32.49
N ASP A 260 17.40 -16.30 -32.80
CA ASP A 260 17.90 -15.08 -32.12
C ASP A 260 17.62 -15.11 -30.61
N ASP A 261 16.48 -15.65 -30.19
CA ASP A 261 16.13 -15.80 -28.79
C ASP A 261 17.07 -16.78 -28.08
N PHE A 262 17.36 -17.94 -28.68
CA PHE A 262 18.29 -18.91 -28.09
C PHE A 262 19.71 -18.35 -28.03
N ILE A 263 20.21 -17.75 -29.13
CA ILE A 263 21.50 -17.06 -29.15
C ILE A 263 21.58 -16.01 -28.04
N ARG A 264 20.52 -15.26 -27.81
CA ARG A 264 20.48 -14.22 -26.78
C ARG A 264 20.55 -14.82 -25.36
N VAL A 265 19.83 -15.91 -25.09
CA VAL A 265 19.90 -16.63 -23.82
C VAL A 265 21.32 -17.13 -23.57
N PHE A 266 21.88 -17.86 -24.55
CA PHE A 266 23.21 -18.44 -24.45
C PHE A 266 24.28 -17.37 -24.24
N ASN A 267 24.27 -16.33 -25.07
CA ASN A 267 25.24 -15.24 -25.00
C ASN A 267 25.21 -14.50 -23.70
N ASN A 268 24.02 -14.24 -23.12
CA ASN A 268 23.89 -13.61 -21.80
C ASN A 268 24.49 -14.47 -20.69
N LEU A 269 24.26 -15.78 -20.71
CA LEU A 269 24.79 -16.68 -19.69
C LEU A 269 26.29 -16.81 -19.77
N VAL A 270 26.85 -17.05 -21.00
CA VAL A 270 28.30 -17.18 -21.20
C VAL A 270 29.03 -15.87 -20.96
N SER A 271 28.48 -14.76 -21.43
CA SER A 271 29.05 -13.44 -21.14
C SER A 271 29.13 -13.17 -19.63
N ASN A 272 28.10 -13.53 -18.87
CA ASN A 272 28.12 -13.44 -17.41
C ASN A 272 29.17 -14.37 -16.81
N ALA A 273 29.28 -15.61 -17.26
CA ALA A 273 30.28 -16.58 -16.80
C ALA A 273 31.71 -16.07 -17.00
N ILE A 274 31.98 -15.39 -18.13
CA ILE A 274 33.30 -14.76 -18.40
C ILE A 274 33.48 -13.50 -17.55
N LYS A 275 32.46 -12.66 -17.49
CA LYS A 275 32.52 -11.36 -16.83
C LYS A 275 32.78 -11.46 -15.34
N TYR A 276 32.06 -12.35 -14.67
CA TYR A 276 32.13 -12.56 -13.24
C TYR A 276 33.13 -13.62 -12.80
N ASN A 277 33.86 -14.22 -13.75
CA ASN A 277 34.92 -15.15 -13.45
C ASN A 277 36.20 -14.43 -12.98
N LYS A 278 37.02 -15.16 -12.24
CA LYS A 278 38.37 -14.76 -11.85
C LYS A 278 39.38 -14.98 -12.98
N MET A 279 40.51 -14.32 -12.91
CA MET A 279 41.63 -14.57 -13.86
C MET A 279 42.10 -16.00 -13.73
N GLY A 280 42.23 -16.68 -14.89
CA GLY A 280 42.66 -18.09 -14.95
C GLY A 280 41.60 -19.08 -14.45
N GLY A 281 40.31 -18.66 -14.38
CA GLY A 281 39.23 -19.55 -14.01
C GLY A 281 38.77 -20.47 -15.15
N GLU A 282 37.70 -21.20 -14.88
CA GLU A 282 37.14 -22.20 -15.80
C GLU A 282 35.66 -21.96 -16.08
N ILE A 283 35.20 -22.34 -17.27
CA ILE A 283 33.80 -22.40 -17.65
C ILE A 283 33.53 -23.77 -18.27
N ASP A 284 32.61 -24.53 -17.67
CA ASP A 284 32.16 -25.81 -18.22
C ASP A 284 30.75 -25.67 -18.81
N ILE A 285 30.63 -26.05 -20.10
CA ILE A 285 29.38 -25.98 -20.84
C ILE A 285 29.00 -27.40 -21.29
N SER A 286 27.90 -27.90 -20.77
CA SER A 286 27.41 -29.23 -21.15
C SER A 286 25.94 -29.18 -21.59
N LEU A 287 25.63 -29.94 -22.63
CA LEU A 287 24.27 -30.18 -23.11
C LEU A 287 24.02 -31.68 -23.09
N LYS A 288 23.33 -32.17 -22.08
CA LYS A 288 23.04 -33.59 -21.85
C LYS A 288 21.64 -33.79 -21.31
N ASN A 289 20.99 -34.86 -21.76
CA ASN A 289 19.65 -35.20 -21.26
C ASN A 289 18.64 -34.02 -21.30
N LYS A 290 18.69 -33.23 -22.37
CA LYS A 290 17.86 -32.02 -22.53
C LYS A 290 18.15 -30.92 -21.48
N ILE A 291 19.31 -30.91 -20.88
CA ILE A 291 19.73 -29.89 -19.90
C ILE A 291 20.99 -29.22 -20.44
N LEU A 292 20.89 -27.91 -20.69
CA LEU A 292 22.06 -27.06 -20.92
C LEU A 292 22.56 -26.54 -19.57
N THR A 293 23.77 -26.89 -19.22
CA THR A 293 24.47 -26.45 -18.02
C THR A 293 25.62 -25.55 -18.35
N ILE A 294 25.71 -24.39 -17.74
CA ILE A 294 26.84 -23.46 -17.84
C ILE A 294 27.31 -23.21 -16.40
N LYS A 295 28.51 -23.70 -16.09
CA LYS A 295 29.14 -23.57 -14.78
C LYS A 295 30.41 -22.74 -14.91
N ASP A 296 30.58 -21.76 -14.03
CA ASP A 296 31.80 -20.95 -13.89
C ASP A 296 32.42 -21.07 -12.49
N THR A 297 33.71 -20.83 -12.41
CA THR A 297 34.49 -20.79 -11.14
C THR A 297 34.70 -19.36 -10.64
N GLY A 298 33.73 -18.48 -10.85
CA GLY A 298 33.81 -17.05 -10.58
C GLY A 298 33.56 -16.65 -9.13
N ILE A 299 33.10 -15.44 -8.96
CA ILE A 299 32.84 -14.83 -7.63
C ILE A 299 31.59 -15.40 -6.92
N GLY A 300 30.76 -16.18 -7.61
CA GLY A 300 29.51 -16.69 -7.05
C GLY A 300 28.49 -15.58 -6.72
N ILE A 301 27.36 -15.99 -6.17
CA ILE A 301 26.24 -15.14 -5.81
C ILE A 301 25.81 -15.48 -4.39
N GLN A 302 25.59 -14.48 -3.54
CA GLN A 302 25.04 -14.68 -2.20
C GLN A 302 23.63 -15.29 -2.29
N GLU A 303 23.33 -16.29 -1.47
CA GLU A 303 22.07 -17.03 -1.47
C GLU A 303 20.84 -16.11 -1.42
N GLU A 304 20.88 -15.09 -0.57
CA GLU A 304 19.80 -14.10 -0.43
C GLU A 304 19.51 -13.31 -1.71
N LYS A 305 20.56 -13.15 -2.57
CA LYS A 305 20.47 -12.39 -3.82
C LYS A 305 20.03 -13.24 -5.01
N VAL A 306 20.18 -14.57 -4.95
CA VAL A 306 19.83 -15.49 -6.06
C VAL A 306 18.39 -15.32 -6.52
N LYS A 307 17.46 -15.05 -5.61
CA LYS A 307 16.04 -14.84 -5.95
C LYS A 307 15.80 -13.59 -6.80
N ASN A 308 16.66 -12.58 -6.70
CA ASN A 308 16.46 -11.28 -7.33
C ASN A 308 17.29 -11.07 -8.60
N ILE A 309 18.22 -12.02 -8.96
CA ILE A 309 19.10 -11.84 -10.13
C ILE A 309 18.34 -11.77 -11.45
N PHE A 310 17.11 -12.24 -11.50
CA PHE A 310 16.22 -12.18 -12.67
C PHE A 310 15.35 -10.91 -12.72
N ASP A 311 15.37 -10.12 -11.64
CA ASP A 311 14.64 -8.85 -11.60
C ASP A 311 15.27 -7.86 -12.58
N ARG A 312 14.41 -7.08 -13.23
CA ARG A 312 14.83 -6.03 -14.16
C ARG A 312 15.67 -4.98 -13.45
N TYR A 313 16.82 -4.63 -14.04
CA TYR A 313 17.79 -3.65 -13.50
C TYR A 313 18.47 -4.07 -12.19
N TYR A 314 18.30 -5.31 -11.76
CA TYR A 314 18.96 -5.80 -10.56
C TYR A 314 20.40 -6.23 -10.84
N ARG A 315 21.30 -5.88 -9.92
CA ARG A 315 22.73 -6.26 -9.96
C ARG A 315 23.15 -6.77 -8.58
N ALA A 316 23.68 -7.98 -8.53
CA ALA A 316 24.19 -8.57 -7.27
C ALA A 316 25.51 -7.90 -6.82
N THR A 317 26.28 -7.29 -7.75
CA THR A 317 27.50 -6.52 -7.49
C THR A 317 27.57 -5.29 -8.38
N SER A 318 28.15 -4.20 -7.87
CA SER A 318 28.41 -2.95 -8.61
C SER A 318 29.82 -2.89 -9.22
N GLU A 319 30.70 -3.83 -8.88
CA GLU A 319 32.11 -3.80 -9.27
C GLU A 319 32.36 -4.02 -10.77
N GLN A 320 31.44 -4.68 -11.45
CA GLN A 320 31.58 -4.96 -12.88
C GLN A 320 30.40 -4.34 -13.65
N GLY A 321 30.69 -3.56 -14.70
CA GLY A 321 29.71 -2.89 -15.54
C GLY A 321 28.57 -3.79 -16.05
N GLY A 322 27.45 -3.21 -16.52
CA GLY A 322 26.32 -3.92 -17.09
C GLY A 322 24.98 -3.41 -16.57
N PHE A 323 23.93 -3.61 -17.36
CA PHE A 323 22.62 -2.96 -17.17
C PHE A 323 21.68 -3.70 -16.20
N GLY A 324 22.04 -4.91 -15.75
CA GLY A 324 21.12 -5.74 -14.95
C GLY A 324 19.87 -6.21 -15.72
N ILE A 325 19.98 -6.32 -17.05
CA ILE A 325 18.87 -6.77 -17.90
C ILE A 325 19.11 -8.14 -18.54
N GLY A 326 20.35 -8.59 -18.65
CA GLY A 326 20.68 -9.84 -19.34
C GLY A 326 19.98 -11.07 -18.76
N LEU A 327 20.01 -11.26 -17.43
CA LEU A 327 19.31 -12.38 -16.79
C LEU A 327 17.78 -12.22 -16.80
N ASN A 328 17.26 -10.99 -16.78
CA ASN A 328 15.84 -10.75 -16.99
C ASN A 328 15.39 -11.17 -18.39
N ILE A 329 16.18 -10.88 -19.42
CA ILE A 329 15.94 -11.35 -20.79
C ILE A 329 15.95 -12.89 -20.84
N VAL A 330 16.94 -13.54 -20.21
CA VAL A 330 17.02 -15.01 -20.12
C VAL A 330 15.75 -15.57 -19.48
N SER A 331 15.32 -15.03 -18.34
CA SER A 331 14.11 -15.46 -17.64
C SER A 331 12.85 -15.32 -18.50
N LYS A 332 12.71 -14.19 -19.21
CA LYS A 332 11.55 -13.93 -20.08
C LYS A 332 11.51 -14.93 -21.25
N ILE A 333 12.61 -15.09 -21.98
CA ILE A 333 12.69 -16.02 -23.10
C ILE A 333 12.43 -17.46 -22.62
N CYS A 334 13.07 -17.89 -21.54
CA CYS A 334 12.86 -19.22 -21.01
C CYS A 334 11.39 -19.48 -20.64
N LYS A 335 10.71 -18.47 -20.06
CA LYS A 335 9.28 -18.56 -19.77
C LYS A 335 8.43 -18.66 -21.04
N ASP A 336 8.75 -17.89 -22.07
CA ASP A 336 8.02 -17.90 -23.36
C ASP A 336 8.09 -19.27 -24.05
N TYR A 337 9.21 -19.98 -23.89
CA TYR A 337 9.45 -21.31 -24.49
C TYR A 337 9.31 -22.48 -23.50
N ASN A 338 8.74 -22.26 -22.29
CA ASN A 338 8.58 -23.30 -21.26
C ASN A 338 9.87 -23.97 -20.79
N ILE A 339 11.01 -23.27 -20.84
CA ILE A 339 12.30 -23.72 -20.37
C ILE A 339 12.43 -23.40 -18.88
N LYS A 340 12.73 -24.41 -18.04
CA LYS A 340 12.93 -24.18 -16.61
C LYS A 340 14.39 -23.78 -16.33
N ILE A 341 14.57 -22.66 -15.63
CA ILE A 341 15.88 -22.18 -15.18
C ILE A 341 16.10 -22.62 -13.72
N VAL A 342 17.27 -23.20 -13.46
CA VAL A 342 17.74 -23.50 -12.11
C VAL A 342 19.12 -22.86 -11.94
N VAL A 343 19.33 -22.19 -10.81
CA VAL A 343 20.60 -21.55 -10.46
C VAL A 343 21.09 -22.14 -9.16
N ASP A 344 22.34 -22.56 -9.16
CA ASP A 344 23.07 -23.03 -8.00
C ASP A 344 24.37 -22.23 -7.91
N SER A 345 24.60 -21.55 -6.79
CA SER A 345 25.77 -20.68 -6.67
C SER A 345 26.28 -20.62 -5.25
N GLU A 346 27.58 -20.70 -5.11
CA GLU A 346 28.31 -20.59 -3.86
C GLU A 346 29.28 -19.40 -3.95
N LEU A 347 29.18 -18.50 -2.96
CA LEU A 347 29.92 -17.24 -2.94
C LEU A 347 31.44 -17.51 -2.92
N ASN A 348 32.19 -16.87 -3.82
CA ASN A 348 33.62 -17.01 -4.07
C ASN A 348 34.07 -18.35 -4.64
N GLU A 349 33.16 -19.24 -4.99
CA GLU A 349 33.48 -20.57 -5.54
C GLU A 349 32.99 -20.75 -6.98
N SER A 350 31.66 -20.71 -7.20
CA SER A 350 31.10 -21.00 -8.51
C SER A 350 29.68 -20.51 -8.70
N THR A 351 29.27 -20.38 -9.97
CA THR A 351 27.86 -20.25 -10.35
C THR A 351 27.52 -21.27 -11.44
N THR A 352 26.38 -21.92 -11.30
CA THR A 352 25.86 -22.90 -12.25
C THR A 352 24.47 -22.52 -12.69
N PHE A 353 24.26 -22.25 -13.96
CA PHE A 353 22.95 -22.10 -14.59
C PHE A 353 22.57 -23.39 -15.31
N LYS A 354 21.37 -23.91 -15.07
CA LYS A 354 20.81 -25.07 -15.78
C LYS A 354 19.51 -24.65 -16.47
N LEU A 355 19.46 -24.86 -17.77
CA LEU A 355 18.25 -24.71 -18.58
C LEU A 355 17.74 -26.12 -18.92
N ILE A 356 16.53 -26.42 -18.44
CA ILE A 356 15.86 -27.71 -18.60
C ILE A 356 14.76 -27.50 -19.66
N PHE A 357 14.97 -28.15 -20.83
CA PHE A 357 14.10 -28.05 -21.99
C PHE A 357 12.93 -29.02 -21.94
#